data_7a6f02848821fd80d2e5d9b057b23bba
#
_entry.id   7a6f02848821fd80d2e5d9b057b23bba
#
_cell.length_a   1.000
_cell.length_b   1.000
_cell.length_c   1.000
_cell.angle_alpha   90.00
_cell.angle_beta   90.00
_cell.angle_gamma   90.00
#
_symmetry.space_group_name_H-M   'P 1'
#
loop_
_entity.id
_entity.type
_entity.pdbx_description
1 polymer ?
#
loop_
_entity_poly.entity_id
_entity_poly.type
_entity_poly.pdbx_seq_one_letter_code
_entity_poly.pdbx_strand_id
1 'polypeptide(L)'
;MKKKPDAIRVAGIARESIVDGPGIRFVVFAQGCPHKCMGCHNEATHDFSGGEDCDIEKILLEVEKNPLLSGVTFSGGEPFSQPEGFLCLAERLKERNINILAYTGYTYEELVALSRGNESVSKLLDNIDTLIDGRFVLEKRDLRLTFMGSSNQRCIDMNATRRQGRVVELPD
;
A
#
# COMPACT_ATOMS: atom_id res chain seq x y z
N MET A 1 6.46 22.50 14.54
CA MET A 1 5.60 21.64 13.68
C MET A 1 6.43 21.12 12.51
N LYS A 2 6.50 19.82 12.34
CA LYS A 2 7.12 19.26 11.14
C LYS A 2 6.22 19.60 9.93
N LYS A 3 6.83 20.12 8.86
CA LYS A 3 6.14 20.35 7.60
C LYS A 3 5.61 19.00 7.07
N LYS A 4 4.35 18.93 6.65
CA LYS A 4 3.82 17.73 5.98
C LYS A 4 4.60 17.51 4.68
N PRO A 5 4.95 16.25 4.33
CA PRO A 5 5.61 15.98 3.07
C PRO A 5 4.71 16.35 1.90
N ASP A 6 5.30 16.91 0.86
CA ASP A 6 4.62 17.29 -0.37
C ASP A 6 4.89 16.30 -1.52
N ALA A 7 5.81 15.35 -1.32
CA ALA A 7 6.21 14.36 -2.31
C ALA A 7 6.41 12.97 -1.70
N ILE A 8 6.29 11.96 -2.55
CA ILE A 8 6.58 10.56 -2.26
C ILE A 8 7.65 10.07 -3.24
N ARG A 9 8.62 9.30 -2.76
CA ARG A 9 9.59 8.63 -3.61
C ARG A 9 8.93 7.43 -4.27
N VAL A 10 8.73 7.47 -5.58
CA VAL A 10 8.02 6.44 -6.34
C VAL A 10 8.91 5.76 -7.35
N ALA A 11 8.66 4.47 -7.58
CA ALA A 11 9.22 3.72 -8.70
C ALA A 11 8.42 4.00 -9.99
N GLY A 12 7.16 4.30 -9.85
CA GLY A 12 6.26 4.59 -10.95
C GLY A 12 4.80 4.69 -10.51
N ILE A 13 3.96 4.95 -11.48
CA ILE A 13 2.51 5.08 -11.32
C ILE A 13 1.83 4.29 -12.45
N ALA A 14 0.79 3.53 -12.11
CA ALA A 14 -0.14 2.98 -13.09
C ALA A 14 -1.49 3.69 -12.95
N ARG A 15 -1.94 4.37 -14.00
CA ARG A 15 -3.20 5.13 -13.96
C ARG A 15 -4.43 4.24 -13.93
N GLU A 16 -4.34 3.06 -14.52
CA GLU A 16 -5.40 2.07 -14.54
C GLU A 16 -4.79 0.68 -14.42
N SER A 17 -5.16 -0.05 -13.39
CA SER A 17 -4.75 -1.44 -13.18
C SER A 17 -5.94 -2.28 -12.76
N ILE A 18 -6.02 -3.49 -13.29
CA ILE A 18 -7.03 -4.49 -12.94
C ILE A 18 -6.44 -5.68 -12.15
N VAL A 19 -5.14 -5.65 -11.88
CA VAL A 19 -4.41 -6.74 -11.21
C VAL A 19 -3.93 -6.39 -9.80
N ASP A 20 -4.07 -5.14 -9.41
CA ASP A 20 -3.59 -4.62 -8.13
C ASP A 20 -4.73 -4.31 -7.14
N GLY A 21 -5.77 -5.11 -7.18
CA GLY A 21 -6.95 -5.00 -6.33
C GLY A 21 -8.25 -5.03 -7.13
N PRO A 22 -9.40 -5.04 -6.43
CA PRO A 22 -10.70 -5.13 -7.09
C PRO A 22 -11.02 -3.89 -7.94
N GLY A 23 -11.62 -4.11 -9.09
CA GLY A 23 -12.02 -3.04 -10.02
C GLY A 23 -10.85 -2.43 -10.77
N ILE A 24 -11.01 -1.18 -11.19
CA ILE A 24 -9.96 -0.40 -11.85
C ILE A 24 -9.30 0.47 -10.78
N ARG A 25 -7.98 0.35 -10.64
CA ARG A 25 -7.25 1.03 -9.57
C ARG A 25 -6.12 1.90 -10.11
N PHE A 26 -5.95 3.05 -9.47
CA PHE A 26 -4.76 3.88 -9.64
C PHE A 26 -3.70 3.34 -8.68
N VAL A 27 -2.50 3.05 -9.17
CA VAL A 27 -1.45 2.42 -8.37
C VAL A 27 -0.27 3.36 -8.20
N VAL A 28 0.15 3.57 -6.96
CA VAL A 28 1.39 4.28 -6.61
C VAL A 28 2.40 3.24 -6.13
N PHE A 29 3.48 3.07 -6.90
CA PHE A 29 4.55 2.14 -6.57
C PHE A 29 5.63 2.87 -5.78
N ALA A 30 5.74 2.56 -4.49
CA ALA A 30 6.80 3.10 -3.63
C ALA A 30 8.18 2.66 -4.10
N GLN A 31 9.17 3.53 -4.01
CA GLN A 31 10.58 3.18 -4.20
C GLN A 31 11.25 2.97 -2.84
N GLY A 32 11.94 1.85 -2.70
CA GLY A 32 12.60 1.41 -1.48
C GLY A 32 11.83 0.31 -0.74
N CYS A 33 12.52 -0.78 -0.43
CA CYS A 33 11.95 -1.91 0.31
C CYS A 33 13.02 -2.60 1.13
N PRO A 34 12.83 -2.75 2.47
CA PRO A 34 13.80 -3.40 3.33
C PRO A 34 13.71 -4.93 3.30
N HIS A 35 12.61 -5.49 2.76
CA HIS A 35 12.33 -6.92 2.87
C HIS A 35 13.19 -7.79 1.95
N LYS A 36 13.50 -7.30 0.75
CA LYS A 36 14.36 -7.98 -0.24
C LYS A 36 13.96 -9.44 -0.49
N CYS A 37 12.67 -9.69 -0.67
CA CYS A 37 12.14 -11.03 -0.89
C CYS A 37 12.74 -11.68 -2.15
N MET A 38 13.21 -12.91 -2.02
CA MET A 38 13.70 -13.68 -3.16
C MET A 38 12.55 -13.96 -4.13
N GLY A 39 12.77 -13.67 -5.42
CA GLY A 39 11.77 -13.84 -6.46
C GLY A 39 10.70 -12.74 -6.48
N CYS A 40 10.90 -11.63 -5.79
CA CYS A 40 9.99 -10.50 -5.82
C CYS A 40 9.75 -10.01 -7.25
N HIS A 41 8.48 -9.76 -7.60
CA HIS A 41 8.12 -9.24 -8.92
C HIS A 41 8.57 -7.80 -9.18
N ASN A 42 8.92 -7.07 -8.12
CA ASN A 42 9.26 -5.65 -8.15
C ASN A 42 10.68 -5.40 -7.61
N GLU A 43 11.67 -6.25 -7.92
CA GLU A 43 13.04 -6.10 -7.42
C GLU A 43 13.66 -4.71 -7.69
N ALA A 44 13.31 -4.09 -8.82
CA ALA A 44 13.76 -2.75 -9.16
C ALA A 44 13.30 -1.68 -8.14
N THR A 45 12.30 -1.97 -7.32
CA THR A 45 11.80 -1.07 -6.28
C THR A 45 12.53 -1.19 -4.95
N HIS A 46 13.48 -2.11 -4.81
CA HIS A 46 14.17 -2.37 -3.54
C HIS A 46 15.16 -1.28 -3.14
N ASP A 47 15.85 -0.69 -4.12
CA ASP A 47 16.89 0.31 -3.87
C ASP A 47 16.26 1.64 -3.42
N PHE A 48 16.56 2.05 -2.19
CA PHE A 48 16.07 3.32 -1.63
C PHE A 48 16.63 4.56 -2.35
N SER A 49 17.73 4.44 -3.07
CA SER A 49 18.32 5.54 -3.84
C SER A 49 17.70 5.71 -5.24
N GLY A 50 16.93 4.72 -5.68
CA GLY A 50 16.26 4.73 -6.98
C GLY A 50 14.97 5.56 -7.00
N GLY A 51 14.26 5.47 -8.11
CA GLY A 51 12.98 6.15 -8.28
C GLY A 51 13.12 7.67 -8.46
N GLU A 52 12.00 8.34 -8.31
CA GLU A 52 11.90 9.79 -8.41
C GLU A 52 10.87 10.35 -7.42
N ASP A 53 11.04 11.61 -7.04
CA ASP A 53 10.07 12.29 -6.19
C ASP A 53 8.85 12.69 -7.00
N CYS A 54 7.68 12.29 -6.52
CA CYS A 54 6.40 12.61 -7.14
C CYS A 54 5.56 13.47 -6.21
N ASP A 55 5.12 14.61 -6.70
CA ASP A 55 4.29 15.56 -5.97
C ASP A 55 2.93 14.94 -5.65
N ILE A 56 2.52 14.99 -4.38
CA ILE A 56 1.25 14.42 -3.91
C ILE A 56 0.05 15.11 -4.59
N GLU A 57 0.10 16.42 -4.79
CA GLU A 57 -0.96 17.14 -5.50
C GLU A 57 -1.13 16.65 -6.95
N LYS A 58 -0.01 16.36 -7.62
CA LYS A 58 -0.07 15.79 -8.99
C LYS A 58 -0.71 14.41 -8.99
N ILE A 59 -0.39 13.57 -8.01
CA ILE A 59 -1.04 12.25 -7.87
C ILE A 59 -2.55 12.43 -7.70
N LEU A 60 -2.98 13.32 -6.82
CA LEU A 60 -4.40 13.57 -6.57
C LEU A 60 -5.12 14.08 -7.82
N LEU A 61 -4.50 15.00 -8.58
CA LEU A 61 -5.07 15.48 -9.83
C LEU A 61 -5.24 14.36 -10.87
N GLU A 62 -4.26 13.46 -10.97
CA GLU A 62 -4.35 12.33 -11.89
C GLU A 62 -5.46 11.34 -11.46
N VAL A 63 -5.61 11.09 -10.17
CA VAL A 63 -6.70 10.25 -9.65
C VAL A 63 -8.06 10.86 -9.97
N GLU A 64 -8.23 12.16 -9.77
CA GLU A 64 -9.49 12.87 -10.01
C GLU A 64 -9.93 12.88 -11.48
N LYS A 65 -8.99 12.72 -12.42
CA LYS A 65 -9.30 12.67 -13.85
C LYS A 65 -10.09 11.45 -14.27
N ASN A 66 -10.07 10.37 -13.50
CA ASN A 66 -10.73 9.12 -13.87
C ASN A 66 -11.84 8.74 -12.89
N PRO A 67 -13.10 9.05 -13.22
CA PRO A 67 -14.23 8.73 -12.36
C PRO A 67 -14.58 7.23 -12.29
N LEU A 68 -13.94 6.40 -13.13
CA LEU A 68 -14.18 4.96 -13.17
C LEU A 68 -13.32 4.19 -12.15
N LEU A 69 -12.39 4.85 -11.46
CA LEU A 69 -11.54 4.21 -10.47
C LEU A 69 -12.37 3.67 -9.30
N SER A 70 -12.13 2.42 -8.95
CA SER A 70 -12.66 1.78 -7.74
C SER A 70 -11.88 2.18 -6.48
N GLY A 71 -10.69 2.71 -6.66
CA GLY A 71 -9.84 3.19 -5.56
C GLY A 71 -8.39 3.35 -5.98
N VAL A 72 -7.55 3.56 -4.97
CA VAL A 72 -6.10 3.71 -5.11
C VAL A 72 -5.40 2.58 -4.39
N THR A 73 -4.36 2.04 -5.00
CA THR A 73 -3.51 0.99 -4.41
C THR A 73 -2.11 1.54 -4.13
N PHE A 74 -1.61 1.31 -2.93
CA PHE A 74 -0.23 1.56 -2.55
C PHE A 74 0.54 0.24 -2.67
N SER A 75 1.52 0.20 -3.56
CA SER A 75 2.27 -1.01 -3.89
C SER A 75 3.76 -0.67 -4.12
N GLY A 76 4.46 -1.46 -4.92
CA GLY A 76 5.86 -1.24 -5.31
C GLY A 76 6.83 -1.86 -4.35
N GLY A 77 7.73 -1.05 -3.78
CA GLY A 77 8.58 -1.38 -2.65
C GLY A 77 7.77 -1.54 -1.38
N GLU A 78 8.09 -0.80 -0.35
CA GLU A 78 7.36 -0.85 0.93
C GLU A 78 6.74 0.51 1.25
N PRO A 79 5.41 0.67 1.12
CA PRO A 79 4.74 1.95 1.45
C PRO A 79 4.97 2.40 2.90
N PHE A 80 5.05 1.47 3.84
CA PHE A 80 5.30 1.78 5.25
C PHE A 80 6.74 2.18 5.57
N SER A 81 7.65 2.16 4.58
CA SER A 81 8.98 2.77 4.69
C SER A 81 8.96 4.28 4.44
N GLN A 82 7.84 4.80 3.89
CA GLN A 82 7.58 6.24 3.71
C GLN A 82 6.23 6.62 4.36
N PRO A 83 6.05 6.36 5.66
CA PRO A 83 4.73 6.47 6.27
C PRO A 83 4.18 7.89 6.25
N GLU A 84 5.02 8.92 6.38
CA GLU A 84 4.58 10.33 6.37
C GLU A 84 4.00 10.73 5.00
N GLY A 85 4.69 10.36 3.92
CA GLY A 85 4.26 10.69 2.56
C GLY A 85 2.97 9.96 2.18
N PHE A 86 2.92 8.65 2.42
CA PHE A 86 1.72 7.86 2.15
C PHE A 86 0.55 8.23 3.06
N LEU A 87 0.81 8.62 4.31
CA LEU A 87 -0.23 9.15 5.19
C LEU A 87 -0.84 10.44 4.63
N CYS A 88 0.00 11.36 4.18
CA CYS A 88 -0.47 12.62 3.59
C CYS A 88 -1.37 12.34 2.38
N LEU A 89 -0.96 11.45 1.49
CA LEU A 89 -1.77 11.03 0.35
C LEU A 89 -3.07 10.33 0.80
N ALA A 90 -2.98 9.41 1.76
CA ALA A 90 -4.12 8.64 2.25
C ALA A 90 -5.20 9.55 2.87
N GLU A 91 -4.81 10.50 3.71
CA GLU A 91 -5.75 11.46 4.32
C GLU A 91 -6.51 12.25 3.23
N ARG A 92 -5.79 12.72 2.21
CA ARG A 92 -6.37 13.48 1.09
C ARG A 92 -7.32 12.62 0.24
N LEU A 93 -6.99 11.35 0.04
CA LEU A 93 -7.86 10.39 -0.65
C LEU A 93 -9.12 10.10 0.17
N LYS A 94 -9.00 9.92 1.48
CA LYS A 94 -10.16 9.66 2.36
C LYS A 94 -11.10 10.87 2.45
N GLU A 95 -10.60 12.09 2.40
CA GLU A 95 -11.43 13.30 2.28
C GLU A 95 -12.35 13.27 1.05
N ARG A 96 -11.94 12.54 0.01
CA ARG A 96 -12.69 12.35 -1.25
C ARG A 96 -13.48 11.04 -1.28
N ASN A 97 -13.56 10.31 -0.17
CA ASN A 97 -14.20 9.00 -0.08
C ASN A 97 -13.63 7.96 -1.05
N ILE A 98 -12.34 8.03 -1.31
CA ILE A 98 -11.65 7.08 -2.20
C ILE A 98 -11.16 5.88 -1.37
N ASN A 99 -11.47 4.67 -1.86
CA ASN A 99 -11.03 3.42 -1.25
C ASN A 99 -9.50 3.25 -1.41
N ILE A 100 -8.83 2.82 -0.33
CA ILE A 100 -7.39 2.58 -0.31
C ILE A 100 -7.10 1.12 -0.01
N LEU A 101 -6.36 0.46 -0.90
CA LEU A 101 -5.75 -0.84 -0.70
C LEU A 101 -4.24 -0.66 -0.61
N ALA A 102 -3.58 -1.32 0.33
CA ALA A 102 -2.13 -1.29 0.45
C ALA A 102 -1.55 -2.69 0.50
N TYR A 103 -0.44 -2.87 -0.21
CA TYR A 103 0.45 -4.03 -0.09
C TYR A 103 1.57 -3.70 0.89
N THR A 104 1.94 -4.65 1.70
CA THR A 104 3.09 -4.54 2.60
C THR A 104 3.78 -5.90 2.76
N GLY A 105 5.09 -5.89 2.91
CA GLY A 105 5.84 -7.09 3.29
C GLY A 105 5.80 -7.36 4.80
N TYR A 106 5.41 -6.38 5.60
CA TYR A 106 5.16 -6.61 7.02
C TYR A 106 3.89 -7.42 7.22
N THR A 107 3.81 -8.16 8.33
CA THR A 107 2.51 -8.65 8.80
C THR A 107 1.75 -7.51 9.50
N TYR A 108 0.44 -7.64 9.58
CA TYR A 108 -0.39 -6.70 10.34
C TYR A 108 0.11 -6.54 11.78
N GLU A 109 0.49 -7.65 12.42
CA GLU A 109 1.02 -7.67 13.79
C GLU A 109 2.35 -6.90 13.91
N GLU A 110 3.23 -7.03 12.92
CA GLU A 110 4.48 -6.25 12.84
C GLU A 110 4.17 -4.75 12.70
N LEU A 111 3.20 -4.39 11.86
CA LEU A 111 2.79 -2.99 11.69
C LEU A 111 2.17 -2.41 12.96
N VAL A 112 1.37 -3.17 13.68
CA VAL A 112 0.82 -2.76 14.98
C VAL A 112 1.96 -2.51 15.98
N ALA A 113 2.97 -3.36 16.01
CA ALA A 113 4.15 -3.15 16.85
C ALA A 113 4.92 -1.89 16.47
N LEU A 114 5.16 -1.66 15.17
CA LEU A 114 5.82 -0.44 14.67
C LEU A 114 5.01 0.82 14.99
N SER A 115 3.68 0.74 14.95
CA SER A 115 2.78 1.87 15.20
C SER A 115 2.90 2.44 16.62
N ARG A 116 3.35 1.64 17.56
CA ARG A 116 3.54 2.06 18.97
C ARG A 116 4.67 3.10 19.10
N GLY A 117 5.66 3.05 18.23
CA GLY A 117 6.79 3.99 18.20
C GLY A 117 6.77 4.98 17.02
N ASN A 118 5.77 4.90 16.15
CA ASN A 118 5.66 5.74 14.97
C ASN A 118 4.19 6.11 14.69
N GLU A 119 3.84 7.36 15.00
CA GLU A 119 2.48 7.87 14.85
C GLU A 119 2.02 7.85 13.38
N SER A 120 2.92 8.11 12.42
CA SER A 120 2.58 8.11 11.00
C SER A 120 2.21 6.71 10.52
N VAL A 121 2.88 5.67 11.01
CA VAL A 121 2.50 4.27 10.72
C VAL A 121 1.10 3.97 11.28
N SER A 122 0.83 4.38 12.52
CA SER A 122 -0.46 4.19 13.15
C SER A 122 -1.59 4.84 12.36
N LYS A 123 -1.42 6.11 12.01
CA LYS A 123 -2.42 6.87 11.25
C LYS A 123 -2.57 6.36 9.82
N LEU A 124 -1.48 5.93 9.18
CA LEU A 124 -1.56 5.33 7.85
C LEU A 124 -2.39 4.04 7.88
N LEU A 125 -2.14 3.15 8.85
CA LEU A 125 -2.97 1.96 9.06
C LEU A 125 -4.45 2.29 9.21
N ASP A 126 -4.78 3.35 9.94
CA ASP A 126 -6.16 3.78 10.17
C ASP A 126 -6.88 4.25 8.90
N ASN A 127 -6.13 4.65 7.88
CA ASN A 127 -6.67 5.14 6.61
C ASN A 127 -6.76 4.09 5.50
N ILE A 128 -6.30 2.87 5.75
CA ILE A 128 -6.34 1.78 4.77
C ILE A 128 -7.62 0.96 4.94
N ASP A 129 -8.30 0.70 3.84
CA ASP A 129 -9.52 -0.12 3.81
C ASP A 129 -9.22 -1.60 3.67
N THR A 130 -8.25 -1.96 2.81
CA THR A 130 -7.82 -3.34 2.59
C THR A 130 -6.29 -3.41 2.66
N LEU A 131 -5.78 -4.34 3.45
CA LEU A 131 -4.33 -4.58 3.59
C LEU A 131 -4.00 -5.98 3.09
N ILE A 132 -3.10 -6.06 2.11
CA ILE A 132 -2.49 -7.34 1.73
C ILE A 132 -1.13 -7.40 2.39
N ASP A 133 -1.02 -8.27 3.39
CA ASP A 133 0.12 -8.33 4.30
C ASP A 133 0.99 -9.57 4.10
N GLY A 134 2.22 -9.47 4.55
CA GLY A 134 3.18 -10.56 4.57
C GLY A 134 4.16 -10.55 3.40
N ARG A 135 5.34 -11.04 3.65
CA ARG A 135 6.42 -11.12 2.65
C ARG A 135 6.08 -12.13 1.57
N PHE A 136 6.50 -11.83 0.34
CA PHE A 136 6.46 -12.84 -0.71
C PHE A 136 7.42 -13.99 -0.37
N VAL A 137 6.91 -15.22 -0.37
CA VAL A 137 7.68 -16.44 -0.11
C VAL A 137 7.65 -17.30 -1.37
N LEU A 138 8.79 -17.43 -2.05
CA LEU A 138 8.90 -18.10 -3.34
C LEU A 138 8.38 -19.55 -3.30
N GLU A 139 8.67 -20.28 -2.25
CA GLU A 139 8.23 -21.67 -2.06
C GLU A 139 6.71 -21.80 -1.87
N LYS A 140 6.03 -20.69 -1.56
CA LYS A 140 4.58 -20.61 -1.39
C LYS A 140 3.89 -19.85 -2.53
N ARG A 141 4.61 -19.58 -3.61
CA ARG A 141 4.06 -18.93 -4.80
C ARG A 141 2.88 -19.71 -5.33
N ASP A 142 1.79 -19.01 -5.59
CA ASP A 142 0.57 -19.61 -6.14
C ASP A 142 -0.09 -18.62 -7.12
N LEU A 143 -0.05 -18.98 -8.41
CA LEU A 143 -0.60 -18.15 -9.48
C LEU A 143 -2.13 -18.15 -9.52
N ARG A 144 -2.79 -18.99 -8.73
CA ARG A 144 -4.25 -19.04 -8.63
C ARG A 144 -4.81 -17.97 -7.70
N LEU A 145 -3.96 -17.40 -6.83
CA LEU A 145 -4.35 -16.32 -5.93
C LEU A 145 -4.64 -15.05 -6.74
N THR A 146 -5.72 -14.36 -6.38
CA THR A 146 -6.23 -13.22 -7.17
C THR A 146 -5.33 -11.99 -7.07
N PHE A 147 -4.99 -11.56 -5.85
CA PHE A 147 -4.20 -10.33 -5.62
C PHE A 147 -2.94 -10.57 -4.80
N MET A 148 -2.68 -11.78 -4.38
CA MET A 148 -1.53 -12.19 -3.59
C MET A 148 -0.54 -13.00 -4.44
N GLY A 149 0.74 -12.93 -4.12
CA GLY A 149 1.79 -13.66 -4.83
C GLY A 149 2.12 -15.02 -4.21
N SER A 150 1.89 -15.19 -2.91
CA SER A 150 2.20 -16.41 -2.17
C SER A 150 1.14 -16.69 -1.09
N SER A 151 0.94 -17.97 -0.78
CA SER A 151 -0.16 -18.44 0.06
C SER A 151 -0.07 -18.06 1.52
N ASN A 152 1.07 -17.56 1.99
CA ASN A 152 1.25 -17.05 3.35
C ASN A 152 0.70 -15.63 3.54
N GLN A 153 0.45 -14.90 2.46
CA GLN A 153 -0.10 -13.55 2.50
C GLN A 153 -1.59 -13.58 2.85
N ARG A 154 -2.06 -12.49 3.43
CA ARG A 154 -3.48 -12.35 3.81
C ARG A 154 -4.08 -11.12 3.13
N CYS A 155 -5.34 -11.20 2.77
CA CYS A 155 -6.13 -10.05 2.36
C CYS A 155 -7.04 -9.67 3.54
N ILE A 156 -6.75 -8.55 4.18
CA ILE A 156 -7.38 -8.15 5.45
C ILE A 156 -8.38 -7.02 5.19
N ASP A 157 -9.62 -7.23 5.64
CA ASP A 157 -10.61 -6.14 5.76
C ASP A 157 -10.25 -5.29 6.98
N MET A 158 -9.64 -4.13 6.74
CA MET A 158 -9.17 -3.26 7.80
C MET A 158 -10.32 -2.59 8.56
N ASN A 159 -11.43 -2.31 7.87
CA ASN A 159 -12.61 -1.71 8.52
C ASN A 159 -13.25 -2.69 9.50
N ALA A 160 -13.45 -3.94 9.09
CA ALA A 160 -13.95 -5.00 9.96
C ALA A 160 -12.97 -5.33 11.09
N THR A 161 -11.67 -5.34 10.80
CA THR A 161 -10.60 -5.59 11.79
C THR A 161 -10.64 -4.54 12.91
N ARG A 162 -10.78 -3.26 12.56
CA ARG A 162 -10.91 -2.18 13.56
C ARG A 162 -12.18 -2.32 14.42
N ARG A 163 -13.32 -2.66 13.77
CA ARG A 163 -14.58 -2.83 14.49
C ARG A 163 -14.57 -4.02 15.45
N GLN A 164 -13.95 -5.11 15.06
CA GLN A 164 -13.99 -6.37 15.82
C GLN A 164 -12.80 -6.55 16.78
N GLY A 165 -11.76 -5.71 16.66
CA GLY A 165 -10.55 -5.83 17.49
C GLY A 165 -9.71 -7.08 17.19
N ARG A 166 -9.91 -7.73 16.05
CA ARG A 166 -9.16 -8.89 15.58
C ARG A 166 -9.04 -8.88 14.06
N VAL A 167 -8.04 -9.55 13.52
CA VAL A 167 -7.85 -9.64 12.07
C VAL A 167 -9.06 -10.35 11.44
N VAL A 168 -9.64 -9.70 10.44
CA VAL A 168 -10.73 -10.24 9.61
C VAL A 168 -10.22 -10.35 8.19
N GLU A 169 -10.08 -11.58 7.71
CA GLU A 169 -9.61 -11.84 6.35
C GLU A 169 -10.79 -11.83 5.36
N LEU A 170 -10.52 -11.29 4.18
CA LEU A 170 -11.40 -11.42 3.03
C LEU A 170 -11.09 -12.73 2.31
N PRO A 171 -12.09 -13.42 1.76
CA PRO A 171 -11.85 -14.59 0.92
C PRO A 171 -11.11 -14.20 -0.35
N ASP A 172 -10.28 -15.13 -0.85
CA ASP A 172 -9.57 -14.95 -2.12
C ASP A 172 -10.52 -15.11 -3.32
#